data_5a181c1dbdb846e8e38625741c955cae
#
_entry.id   5a181c1dbdb846e8e38625741c955cae
#
_cell.length_a   1.000
_cell.length_b   1.000
_cell.length_c   1.000
_cell.angle_alpha   90.00
_cell.angle_beta   90.00
_cell.angle_gamma   90.00
#
_symmetry.space_group_name_H-M   'P 1'
#
loop_
_entity.id
_entity.type
_entity.pdbx_description
1 polymer ?
#
loop_
_entity_poly.entity_id
_entity_poly.type
_entity_poly.pdbx_seq_one_letter_code
_entity_poly.pdbx_strand_id
1 'polypeptide(L)'
;MEKIAKKTIIVYVLKVLYNYTSKENCATQTFIANYLRDIGIPCDRKTVGRNIKYLIEMGVPIKKSDKNKNGYYYDKVNDSFFKEFRGGM
;
A
#
# COMPACT_ATOMS: atom_id res chain seq x y z
N MET A 1 3.01 -25.28 6.72
CA MET A 1 2.94 -23.97 6.16
C MET A 1 2.66 -22.91 7.22
N GLU A 2 3.40 -21.85 7.17
CA GLU A 2 3.29 -20.83 8.20
C GLU A 2 2.15 -19.87 7.95
N LYS A 3 1.53 -19.44 9.01
CA LYS A 3 0.50 -18.43 8.92
C LYS A 3 1.14 -17.06 8.72
N ILE A 4 0.54 -16.29 7.85
CA ILE A 4 0.93 -14.89 7.70
C ILE A 4 0.22 -14.09 8.79
N ALA A 5 0.98 -13.45 9.64
CA ALA A 5 0.40 -12.63 10.70
C ALA A 5 -0.32 -11.43 10.08
N LYS A 6 -1.41 -11.01 10.72
CA LYS A 6 -2.19 -9.89 10.21
C LYS A 6 -1.36 -8.62 10.07
N LYS A 7 -0.45 -8.39 11.01
CA LYS A 7 0.41 -7.21 10.94
C LYS A 7 1.41 -7.27 9.78
N THR A 8 1.62 -8.45 9.21
CA THR A 8 2.47 -8.59 8.03
C THR A 8 1.78 -8.09 6.78
N ILE A 9 0.47 -8.09 6.77
CA ILE A 9 -0.29 -7.62 5.60
C ILE A 9 0.04 -6.17 5.28
N ILE A 10 0.25 -5.33 6.30
CA ILE A 10 0.53 -3.92 6.06
C ILE A 10 1.83 -3.74 5.27
N VAL A 11 2.82 -4.58 5.53
CA VAL A 11 4.09 -4.53 4.79
C VAL A 11 3.86 -4.88 3.33
N TYR A 12 3.05 -5.89 3.06
CA TYR A 12 2.77 -6.30 1.68
C TYR A 12 1.92 -5.28 0.94
N VAL A 13 0.96 -4.65 1.61
CA VAL A 13 0.20 -3.56 1.01
C VAL A 13 1.14 -2.42 0.61
N LEU A 14 2.06 -2.08 1.49
CA LEU A 14 3.04 -1.04 1.19
C LEU A 14 3.92 -1.43 0.00
N LYS A 15 4.38 -2.68 -0.05
CA LYS A 15 5.21 -3.15 -1.16
C LYS A 15 4.48 -3.05 -2.49
N VAL A 16 3.21 -3.43 -2.52
CA VAL A 16 2.43 -3.35 -3.75
C VAL A 16 2.32 -1.90 -4.21
N LEU A 17 1.97 -1.00 -3.28
CA LEU A 17 1.83 0.40 -3.63
C LEU A 17 3.14 0.99 -4.10
N TYR A 18 4.22 0.72 -3.39
CA TYR A 18 5.51 1.29 -3.73
C TYR A 18 6.03 0.79 -5.09
N ASN A 19 5.86 -0.50 -5.37
CA ASN A 19 6.45 -1.12 -6.54
C ASN A 19 5.58 -1.02 -7.79
N TYR A 20 4.26 -0.95 -7.64
CA TYR A 20 3.36 -1.12 -8.78
C TYR A 20 2.42 0.05 -9.02
N THR A 21 2.54 1.15 -8.27
CA THR A 21 1.66 2.30 -8.50
C THR A 21 2.44 3.56 -8.78
N SER A 22 1.77 4.48 -9.45
CA SER A 22 2.25 5.83 -9.69
C SER A 22 1.03 6.72 -9.89
N LYS A 23 1.27 8.01 -10.07
CA LYS A 23 0.17 8.94 -10.32
C LYS A 23 -0.66 8.52 -11.52
N GLU A 24 -0.01 7.96 -12.53
CA GLU A 24 -0.67 7.54 -13.77
C GLU A 24 -1.23 6.12 -13.67
N ASN A 25 -0.81 5.36 -12.69
CA ASN A 25 -1.15 3.95 -12.59
C ASN A 25 -1.53 3.60 -11.16
N CYS A 26 -2.79 3.90 -10.81
CA CYS A 26 -3.27 3.72 -9.45
C CYS A 26 -3.84 2.32 -9.25
N ALA A 27 -3.88 1.88 -8.01
CA ALA A 27 -4.43 0.58 -7.64
C ALA A 27 -5.61 0.76 -6.70
N THR A 28 -6.65 -0.03 -6.93
CA THR A 28 -7.82 -0.05 -6.04
C THR A 28 -7.57 -1.03 -4.90
N GLN A 29 -8.39 -0.92 -3.85
CA GLN A 29 -8.34 -1.89 -2.76
C GLN A 29 -8.60 -3.31 -3.26
N THR A 30 -9.54 -3.44 -4.18
CA THR A 30 -9.87 -4.75 -4.76
C THR A 30 -8.68 -5.32 -5.52
N PHE A 31 -8.01 -4.49 -6.32
CA PHE A 31 -6.84 -4.95 -7.06
C PHE A 31 -5.76 -5.45 -6.10
N ILE A 32 -5.50 -4.69 -5.05
CA ILE A 32 -4.46 -5.05 -4.09
C ILE A 32 -4.83 -6.34 -3.38
N ALA A 33 -6.09 -6.47 -2.97
CA ALA A 33 -6.55 -7.70 -2.30
C ALA A 33 -6.38 -8.92 -3.21
N ASN A 34 -6.74 -8.77 -4.49
CA ASN A 34 -6.60 -9.86 -5.45
C ASN A 34 -5.13 -10.22 -5.67
N TYR A 35 -4.28 -9.22 -5.79
CA TYR A 35 -2.85 -9.45 -5.95
C TYR A 35 -2.28 -10.22 -4.76
N LEU A 36 -2.62 -9.79 -3.55
CA LEU A 36 -2.11 -10.43 -2.34
C LEU A 36 -2.60 -11.87 -2.24
N ARG A 37 -3.85 -12.11 -2.58
CA ARG A 37 -4.39 -13.47 -2.58
C ARG A 37 -3.61 -14.35 -3.55
N ASP A 38 -3.28 -13.81 -4.71
CA ASP A 38 -2.56 -14.57 -5.74
C ASP A 38 -1.16 -14.96 -5.30
N ILE A 39 -0.53 -14.16 -4.44
CA ILE A 39 0.81 -14.49 -3.94
C ILE A 39 0.77 -15.19 -2.59
N GLY A 40 -0.41 -15.65 -2.17
CA GLY A 40 -0.52 -16.47 -0.97
C GLY A 40 -0.79 -15.70 0.30
N ILE A 41 -1.25 -14.47 0.22
CA ILE A 41 -1.53 -13.64 1.39
C ILE A 41 -3.00 -13.19 1.31
N PRO A 42 -3.94 -14.09 1.64
CA PRO A 42 -5.35 -13.78 1.47
C PRO A 42 -5.82 -12.71 2.45
N CYS A 43 -6.49 -11.70 1.90
CA CYS A 43 -7.15 -10.69 2.70
C CYS A 43 -8.24 -10.05 1.84
N ASP A 44 -9.22 -9.44 2.48
CA ASP A 44 -10.29 -8.80 1.72
C ASP A 44 -9.97 -7.32 1.50
N ARG A 45 -10.79 -6.68 0.65
CA ARG A 45 -10.55 -5.29 0.30
C ARG A 45 -10.70 -4.35 1.49
N LYS A 46 -11.53 -4.72 2.47
CA LYS A 46 -11.69 -3.89 3.66
C LYS A 46 -10.44 -3.90 4.50
N THR A 47 -9.80 -5.06 4.60
CA THR A 47 -8.52 -5.17 5.30
C THR A 47 -7.45 -4.34 4.60
N VAL A 48 -7.41 -4.40 3.26
CA VAL A 48 -6.48 -3.57 2.50
C VAL A 48 -6.72 -2.09 2.77
N GLY A 49 -7.98 -1.67 2.73
CA GLY A 49 -8.32 -0.27 2.98
C GLY A 49 -7.90 0.20 4.35
N ARG A 50 -8.10 -0.65 5.35
CA ARG A 50 -7.72 -0.32 6.72
C ARG A 50 -6.20 -0.17 6.83
N ASN A 51 -5.46 -1.03 6.16
CA ASN A 51 -4.00 -0.96 6.18
C ASN A 51 -3.48 0.26 5.42
N ILE A 52 -4.13 0.65 4.32
CA ILE A 52 -3.78 1.88 3.63
C ILE A 52 -3.95 3.08 4.56
N LYS A 53 -5.05 3.10 5.30
CA LYS A 53 -5.29 4.19 6.25
C LYS A 53 -4.21 4.24 7.31
N TYR A 54 -3.80 3.09 7.84
CA TYR A 54 -2.73 3.05 8.83
C TYR A 54 -1.42 3.57 8.24
N LEU A 55 -1.11 3.19 7.01
CA LEU A 55 0.12 3.65 6.36
C LEU A 55 0.11 5.18 6.20
N ILE A 56 -1.03 5.73 5.81
CA ILE A 56 -1.16 7.19 5.68
C ILE A 56 -0.95 7.85 7.04
N GLU A 57 -1.51 7.29 8.08
CA GLU A 57 -1.36 7.83 9.43
C GLU A 57 0.09 7.76 9.91
N MET A 58 0.84 6.79 9.42
CA MET A 58 2.25 6.65 9.75
C MET A 58 3.15 7.63 8.98
N GLY A 59 2.59 8.35 8.03
CA GLY A 59 3.36 9.30 7.24
C GLY A 59 3.78 8.81 5.87
N VAL A 60 3.32 7.62 5.46
CA VAL A 60 3.63 7.13 4.13
C VAL A 60 2.88 7.97 3.10
N PRO A 61 3.57 8.44 2.03
CA PRO A 61 2.94 9.34 1.06
C PRO A 61 2.06 8.57 0.08
N ILE A 62 0.91 8.12 0.55
CA ILE A 62 -0.09 7.46 -0.28
C ILE A 62 -1.18 8.47 -0.59
N LYS A 63 -1.50 8.62 -1.86
CA LYS A 63 -2.49 9.58 -2.34
C LYS A 63 -3.63 8.88 -3.07
N LYS A 64 -4.77 9.55 -3.12
CA LYS A 64 -5.89 9.06 -3.91
C LYS A 64 -5.79 9.60 -5.32
N SER A 65 -6.23 8.80 -6.28
CA SER A 65 -6.26 9.22 -7.67
C SER A 65 -7.34 10.28 -7.89
N ASP A 66 -7.02 11.30 -8.69
CA ASP A 66 -8.00 12.30 -9.09
C ASP A 66 -9.00 11.74 -10.10
N LYS A 67 -8.56 10.75 -10.87
CA LYS A 67 -9.37 10.20 -11.95
C LYS A 67 -10.19 9.00 -11.52
N ASN A 68 -9.69 8.24 -10.54
CA ASN A 68 -10.35 7.04 -10.05
C ASN A 68 -10.54 7.16 -8.56
N LYS A 69 -11.77 7.40 -8.13
CA LYS A 69 -12.07 7.64 -6.72
C LYS A 69 -11.59 6.54 -5.79
N ASN A 70 -11.48 5.32 -6.30
CA ASN A 70 -11.08 4.18 -5.49
C ASN A 70 -9.63 3.79 -5.71
N GLY A 71 -8.88 4.57 -6.48
CA GLY A 71 -7.50 4.27 -6.77
C GLY A 71 -6.54 4.98 -5.84
N TYR A 72 -5.46 4.30 -5.49
CA TYR A 72 -4.41 4.84 -4.63
C TYR A 72 -3.07 4.68 -5.33
N TYR A 73 -2.12 5.53 -4.98
CA TYR A 73 -0.77 5.41 -5.52
C TYR A 73 0.24 5.92 -4.49
N TYR A 74 1.47 5.41 -4.60
CA TYR A 74 2.57 5.87 -3.77
C TYR A 74 3.21 7.08 -4.45
N ASP A 75 3.25 8.20 -3.76
CA ASP A 75 3.78 9.45 -4.32
C ASP A 75 5.27 9.53 -4.06
N LYS A 76 6.07 9.03 -5.01
CA LYS A 76 7.52 9.01 -4.86
C LYS A 76 8.15 10.39 -5.00
N VAL A 77 7.45 11.32 -5.61
CA VAL A 77 7.96 12.68 -5.77
C VAL A 77 8.06 13.36 -4.42
N ASN A 78 7.06 13.15 -3.56
CA ASN A 78 7.03 13.74 -2.23
C ASN A 78 7.37 12.73 -1.14
N ASP A 79 8.25 11.78 -1.47
CA ASP A 79 8.60 10.70 -0.56
C ASP A 79 9.62 11.16 0.45
N SER A 80 9.14 11.75 1.54
CA SER A 80 10.00 12.09 2.67
C SER A 80 10.08 10.94 3.68
N PHE A 81 9.17 9.98 3.59
CA PHE A 81 9.11 8.89 4.57
C PHE A 81 10.38 8.05 4.53
N PHE A 82 10.71 7.49 3.37
CA PHE A 82 11.92 6.65 3.25
C PHE A 82 13.18 7.48 3.32
N LYS A 83 13.10 8.72 2.87
CA LYS A 83 14.25 9.61 2.95
C LYS A 83 14.65 9.87 4.39
N GLU A 84 13.68 10.18 5.24
CA GLU A 84 13.94 10.39 6.66
C GLU A 84 14.40 9.10 7.33
N PHE A 85 13.77 8.00 6.96
CA PHE A 85 14.10 6.71 7.52
C PHE A 85 15.56 6.37 7.26
N ARG A 86 16.01 6.58 6.02
CA ARG A 86 17.41 6.31 5.67
C ARG A 86 18.36 7.30 6.30
N GLY A 87 17.94 8.56 6.37
CA GLY A 87 18.76 9.60 6.96
C GLY A 87 18.96 9.44 8.46
N GLY A 88 18.06 8.73 9.11
CA GLY A 88 18.15 8.51 10.54
C GLY A 88 19.04 7.34 10.92
N MET A 89 19.61 6.69 9.96
CA MET A 89 20.45 5.51 10.21
C MET A 89 21.90 5.92 10.57
#